data_727a8d8fad5b6cd48dbe0b9e17075074
#
_entry.id   727a8d8fad5b6cd48dbe0b9e17075074
#
_cell.length_a   1.000
_cell.length_b   1.000
_cell.length_c   1.000
_cell.angle_alpha   90.00
_cell.angle_beta   90.00
_cell.angle_gamma   90.00
#
_symmetry.space_group_name_H-M   'P 1'
#
loop_
_entity.id
_entity.type
_entity.pdbx_description
1 polymer ?
#
loop_
_entity_poly.entity_id
_entity_poly.type
_entity_poly.pdbx_seq_one_letter_code
_entity_poly.pdbx_strand_id
1 'polypeptide(L)'
;MIFDIFAFLCLIGAIGILITLSVIDLKIGLLPNIYNGALALLGIGFHLLTSFAWLSLLDFALGALIGGGMLYAVRMIANHFYKQDTLGLGDVKLLAAAGVWLGPQGVLMAITLGALAGLIHGIGVIAYKNIKKDSVGKVSHFSIPAGPGFAVGIL
;
A
#
# COMPACT_ATOMS: atom_id res chain seq x y z
N MET A 1 4.48 29.08 10.31
CA MET A 1 3.00 29.17 10.35
C MET A 1 2.32 28.88 9.02
N ILE A 2 2.60 29.61 7.91
CA ILE A 2 1.96 29.33 6.60
C ILE A 2 2.40 27.96 6.07
N PHE A 3 3.66 27.64 6.10
CA PHE A 3 4.19 26.34 5.64
C PHE A 3 3.63 25.16 6.45
N ASP A 4 3.39 25.32 7.75
CA ASP A 4 2.81 24.28 8.59
C ASP A 4 1.35 23.97 8.20
N ILE A 5 0.58 25.01 7.79
CA ILE A 5 -0.78 24.83 7.31
C ILE A 5 -0.77 24.00 6.00
N PHE A 6 0.11 24.32 5.05
CA PHE A 6 0.24 23.57 3.81
C PHE A 6 0.71 22.13 4.04
N ALA A 7 1.66 21.91 4.99
CA ALA A 7 2.08 20.57 5.36
C ALA A 7 0.93 19.76 5.97
N PHE A 8 0.10 20.39 6.81
CA PHE A 8 -1.09 19.76 7.37
C PHE A 8 -2.14 19.41 6.30
N LEU A 9 -2.32 20.27 5.29
CA LEU A 9 -3.19 19.96 4.15
C LEU A 9 -2.67 18.77 3.33
N CYS A 10 -1.35 18.62 3.17
CA CYS A 10 -0.76 17.44 2.54
C CYS A 10 -1.10 16.16 3.29
N LEU A 11 -1.04 16.17 4.63
CA LEU A 11 -1.42 15.01 5.45
C LEU A 11 -2.90 14.65 5.30
N ILE A 12 -3.80 15.63 5.37
CA ILE A 12 -5.24 15.39 5.15
C ILE A 12 -5.48 14.83 3.75
N GLY A 13 -4.83 15.39 2.74
CA GLY A 13 -4.91 14.90 1.36
C GLY A 13 -4.42 13.45 1.23
N ALA A 14 -3.32 13.11 1.88
CA ALA A 14 -2.78 11.75 1.89
C ALA A 14 -3.77 10.74 2.52
N ILE A 15 -4.35 11.08 3.67
CA ILE A 15 -5.37 10.25 4.33
C ILE A 15 -6.59 10.06 3.40
N GLY A 16 -7.08 11.13 2.77
CA GLY A 16 -8.18 11.07 1.81
C GLY A 16 -7.88 10.16 0.61
N ILE A 17 -6.66 10.22 0.08
CA ILE A 17 -6.21 9.36 -1.01
C ILE A 17 -6.13 7.90 -0.55
N LEU A 18 -5.58 7.61 0.63
CA LEU A 18 -5.49 6.24 1.16
C LEU A 18 -6.88 5.63 1.38
N ILE A 19 -7.83 6.37 1.91
CA ILE A 19 -9.23 5.93 2.04
C ILE A 19 -9.83 5.65 0.67
N THR A 20 -9.64 6.54 -0.29
CA THR A 20 -10.14 6.38 -1.66
C THR A 20 -9.55 5.15 -2.34
N LEU A 21 -8.23 4.95 -2.24
CA LEU A 21 -7.55 3.77 -2.77
C LEU A 21 -8.08 2.48 -2.14
N SER A 22 -8.29 2.47 -0.81
CA SER A 22 -8.86 1.32 -0.11
C SER A 22 -10.26 0.97 -0.61
N VAL A 23 -11.12 1.98 -0.81
CA VAL A 23 -12.48 1.76 -1.33
C VAL A 23 -12.46 1.27 -2.77
N ILE A 24 -11.57 1.80 -3.60
CA ILE A 24 -11.43 1.37 -5.00
C ILE A 24 -10.92 -0.06 -5.05
N ASP A 25 -9.90 -0.41 -4.25
CA ASP A 25 -9.33 -1.75 -4.21
C ASP A 25 -10.36 -2.80 -3.75
N LEU A 26 -11.16 -2.49 -2.73
CA LEU A 26 -12.26 -3.36 -2.28
C LEU A 26 -13.33 -3.59 -3.36
N LYS A 27 -13.57 -2.62 -4.25
CA LYS A 27 -14.62 -2.71 -5.28
C LYS A 27 -14.14 -3.37 -6.56
N ILE A 28 -12.94 -3.04 -7.00
CA ILE A 28 -12.45 -3.41 -8.34
C ILE A 28 -11.14 -4.23 -8.29
N GLY A 29 -10.47 -4.32 -7.13
CA GLY A 29 -9.18 -5.01 -6.98
C GLY A 29 -8.05 -4.34 -7.78
N LEU A 30 -8.15 -3.04 -8.03
CA LEU A 30 -7.17 -2.27 -8.79
C LEU A 30 -6.83 -0.97 -8.06
N LEU A 31 -5.55 -0.64 -8.02
CA LEU A 31 -5.05 0.62 -7.47
C LEU A 31 -4.65 1.56 -8.62
N PRO A 32 -5.45 2.61 -8.94
CA PRO A 32 -5.16 3.49 -10.05
C PRO A 32 -3.86 4.27 -9.86
N ASN A 33 -3.03 4.33 -10.91
CA ASN A 33 -1.72 4.98 -10.85
C ASN A 33 -1.78 6.46 -10.48
N ILE A 34 -2.86 7.14 -10.83
CA ILE A 34 -3.03 8.58 -10.57
C ILE A 34 -3.07 8.87 -9.06
N TYR A 35 -3.74 8.04 -8.27
CA TYR A 35 -3.81 8.20 -6.81
C TYR A 35 -2.48 7.85 -6.14
N ASN A 36 -1.79 6.80 -6.59
CA ASN A 36 -0.46 6.46 -6.11
C ASN A 36 0.56 7.57 -6.42
N GLY A 37 0.48 8.15 -7.62
CA GLY A 37 1.28 9.30 -8.01
C GLY A 37 0.97 10.55 -7.17
N ALA A 38 -0.31 10.84 -6.95
CA ALA A 38 -0.74 11.95 -6.11
C ALA A 38 -0.27 11.79 -4.66
N LEU A 39 -0.35 10.57 -4.10
CA LEU A 39 0.15 10.27 -2.77
C LEU A 39 1.66 10.54 -2.66
N ALA A 40 2.44 10.09 -3.65
CA ALA A 40 3.89 10.34 -3.68
C ALA A 40 4.20 11.85 -3.79
N LEU A 41 3.49 12.59 -4.66
CA LEU A 41 3.68 14.03 -4.84
C LEU A 41 3.34 14.82 -3.58
N LEU A 42 2.27 14.45 -2.87
CA LEU A 42 1.94 15.06 -1.57
C LEU A 42 3.03 14.79 -0.53
N GLY A 43 3.63 13.58 -0.52
CA GLY A 43 4.75 13.26 0.37
C GLY A 43 6.00 14.09 0.07
N ILE A 44 6.33 14.25 -1.22
CA ILE A 44 7.41 15.15 -1.65
C ILE A 44 7.13 16.58 -1.19
N GLY A 45 5.93 17.09 -1.44
CA GLY A 45 5.49 18.42 -1.02
C GLY A 45 5.59 18.61 0.49
N PHE A 46 5.14 17.64 1.28
CA PHE A 46 5.22 17.65 2.73
C PHE A 46 6.67 17.79 3.22
N HIS A 47 7.59 16.96 2.73
CA HIS A 47 9.00 17.01 3.15
C HIS A 47 9.72 18.28 2.70
N LEU A 48 9.39 18.82 1.53
CA LEU A 48 9.91 20.11 1.08
C LEU A 48 9.40 21.25 1.96
N LEU A 49 8.12 21.28 2.30
CA LEU A 49 7.51 22.30 3.16
C LEU A 49 8.05 22.27 4.58
N THR A 50 8.34 21.06 5.10
CA THR A 50 8.92 20.86 6.43
C THR A 50 10.45 20.91 6.45
N SER A 51 11.10 21.25 5.32
CA SER A 51 12.56 21.28 5.18
C SER A 51 13.24 19.98 5.64
N PHE A 52 12.61 18.83 5.35
CA PHE A 52 13.08 17.50 5.77
C PHE A 52 13.30 17.35 7.29
N ALA A 53 12.51 18.08 8.11
CA ALA A 53 12.62 18.02 9.56
C ALA A 53 12.29 16.63 10.16
N TRP A 54 11.46 15.84 9.48
CA TRP A 54 10.99 14.53 9.94
C TRP A 54 11.75 13.36 9.35
N LEU A 55 12.30 13.53 8.15
CA LEU A 55 12.99 12.47 7.42
C LEU A 55 14.17 13.06 6.67
N SER A 56 15.34 12.43 6.76
CA SER A 56 16.49 12.88 5.97
C SER A 56 16.22 12.62 4.46
N LEU A 57 16.88 13.38 3.59
CA LEU A 57 16.77 13.18 2.13
C LEU A 57 17.18 11.76 1.72
N LEU A 58 18.14 11.16 2.45
CA LEU A 58 18.57 9.78 2.23
C LEU A 58 17.46 8.79 2.62
N ASP A 59 16.84 8.97 3.80
CA ASP A 59 15.76 8.08 4.26
C ASP A 59 14.54 8.19 3.39
N PHE A 60 14.21 9.39 2.91
CA PHE A 60 13.17 9.62 1.93
C PHE A 60 13.38 8.79 0.65
N ALA A 61 14.60 8.84 0.07
CA ALA A 61 14.93 8.10 -1.14
C ALA A 61 14.97 6.57 -0.89
N LEU A 62 15.59 6.17 0.22
CA LEU A 62 15.66 4.75 0.62
C LEU A 62 14.28 4.18 0.94
N GLY A 63 13.41 4.95 1.58
CA GLY A 63 12.04 4.53 1.87
C GLY A 63 11.25 4.17 0.62
N ALA A 64 11.29 5.04 -0.39
CA ALA A 64 10.63 4.79 -1.68
C ALA A 64 11.22 3.56 -2.38
N LEU A 65 12.55 3.41 -2.35
CA LEU A 65 13.27 2.34 -3.00
C LEU A 65 13.02 0.99 -2.32
N ILE A 66 13.02 0.95 -0.99
CA ILE A 66 12.72 -0.25 -0.20
C ILE A 66 11.25 -0.64 -0.35
N GLY A 67 10.32 0.32 -0.23
CA GLY A 67 8.89 0.04 -0.34
C GLY A 67 8.50 -0.52 -1.71
N GLY A 68 8.94 0.12 -2.78
CA GLY A 68 8.69 -0.35 -4.14
C GLY A 68 9.56 -1.57 -4.51
N GLY A 69 10.86 -1.52 -4.23
CA GLY A 69 11.81 -2.54 -4.63
C GLY A 69 11.59 -3.88 -3.95
N MET A 70 11.29 -3.90 -2.65
CA MET A 70 11.04 -5.13 -1.90
C MET A 70 9.81 -5.86 -2.43
N LEU A 71 8.67 -5.15 -2.60
CA LEU A 71 7.47 -5.75 -3.16
C LEU A 71 7.65 -6.16 -4.62
N TYR A 72 8.39 -5.38 -5.39
CA TYR A 72 8.72 -5.74 -6.77
C TYR A 72 9.55 -7.02 -6.84
N ALA A 73 10.53 -7.17 -5.95
CA ALA A 73 11.32 -8.40 -5.84
C ALA A 73 10.45 -9.61 -5.45
N VAL A 74 9.56 -9.45 -4.46
CA VAL A 74 8.59 -10.49 -4.07
C VAL A 74 7.70 -10.86 -5.25
N ARG A 75 7.19 -9.87 -5.99
CA ARG A 75 6.40 -10.10 -7.21
C ARG A 75 7.18 -10.89 -8.26
N MET A 76 8.43 -10.49 -8.54
CA MET A 76 9.27 -11.19 -9.53
C MET A 76 9.49 -12.66 -9.16
N ILE A 77 9.85 -12.91 -7.90
CA ILE A 77 10.08 -14.26 -7.39
C ILE A 77 8.79 -15.08 -7.46
N ALA A 78 7.69 -14.55 -6.95
CA ALA A 78 6.41 -15.24 -6.95
C ALA A 78 5.91 -15.54 -8.38
N ASN A 79 5.99 -14.57 -9.29
CA ASN A 79 5.59 -14.77 -10.69
C ASN A 79 6.46 -15.83 -11.40
N HIS A 80 7.76 -15.90 -11.07
CA HIS A 80 8.63 -16.93 -11.60
C HIS A 80 8.22 -18.34 -11.17
N PHE A 81 7.87 -18.51 -9.87
CA PHE A 81 7.47 -19.82 -9.34
C PHE A 81 6.04 -20.21 -9.74
N TYR A 82 5.10 -19.28 -9.66
CA TYR A 82 3.68 -19.58 -9.91
C TYR A 82 3.27 -19.41 -11.37
N LYS A 83 4.14 -18.85 -12.24
CA LYS A 83 3.90 -18.57 -13.67
C LYS A 83 2.63 -17.78 -13.95
N GLN A 84 2.24 -16.93 -13.00
CA GLN A 84 1.07 -16.04 -13.09
C GLN A 84 1.33 -14.75 -12.30
N ASP A 85 0.55 -13.72 -12.60
CA ASP A 85 0.62 -12.47 -11.82
C ASP A 85 0.05 -12.67 -10.42
N THR A 86 0.93 -12.75 -9.42
CA THR A 86 0.57 -13.05 -8.02
C THR A 86 0.32 -11.80 -7.18
N LEU A 87 1.03 -10.71 -7.47
CA LEU A 87 0.94 -9.46 -6.73
C LEU A 87 0.65 -8.30 -7.68
N GLY A 88 -0.28 -7.42 -7.32
CA GLY A 88 -0.64 -6.25 -8.10
C GLY A 88 0.52 -5.25 -8.24
N LEU A 89 0.76 -4.74 -9.45
CA LEU A 89 1.71 -3.62 -9.63
C LEU A 89 1.24 -2.35 -8.90
N GLY A 90 -0.06 -2.26 -8.63
CA GLY A 90 -0.65 -1.18 -7.85
C GLY A 90 -0.13 -1.14 -6.42
N ASP A 91 -0.01 -2.31 -5.76
CA ASP A 91 0.52 -2.44 -4.39
C ASP A 91 1.99 -2.04 -4.31
N VAL A 92 2.78 -2.43 -5.32
CA VAL A 92 4.20 -2.03 -5.43
C VAL A 92 4.33 -0.51 -5.48
N LYS A 93 3.49 0.16 -6.28
CA LYS A 93 3.49 1.61 -6.41
C LYS A 93 2.96 2.31 -5.16
N LEU A 94 1.94 1.73 -4.52
CA LEU A 94 1.41 2.25 -3.25
C LEU A 94 2.50 2.25 -2.17
N LEU A 95 3.24 1.15 -2.02
CA LEU A 95 4.29 1.06 -1.01
C LEU A 95 5.55 1.86 -1.37
N ALA A 96 5.83 2.07 -2.65
CA ALA A 96 6.83 3.05 -3.05
C ALA A 96 6.43 4.47 -2.62
N ALA A 97 5.16 4.87 -2.85
CA ALA A 97 4.63 6.15 -2.41
C ALA A 97 4.59 6.26 -0.87
N ALA A 98 4.21 5.19 -0.17
CA ALA A 98 4.25 5.14 1.30
C ALA A 98 5.67 5.30 1.85
N GLY A 99 6.67 4.73 1.19
CA GLY A 99 8.07 4.88 1.54
C GLY A 99 8.57 6.32 1.48
N VAL A 100 8.02 7.13 0.56
CA VAL A 100 8.25 8.58 0.49
C VAL A 100 7.80 9.28 1.78
N TRP A 101 6.70 8.85 2.38
CA TRP A 101 6.15 9.41 3.62
C TRP A 101 6.85 8.92 4.88
N LEU A 102 7.11 7.62 4.95
CA LEU A 102 7.44 6.89 6.17
C LEU A 102 8.94 6.62 6.33
N GLY A 103 9.70 6.72 5.24
CA GLY A 103 11.08 6.28 5.22
C GLY A 103 11.25 4.76 5.30
N PRO A 104 12.50 4.27 5.41
CA PRO A 104 12.82 2.83 5.35
C PRO A 104 12.17 2.02 6.47
N GLN A 105 12.24 2.52 7.70
CA GLN A 105 11.71 1.80 8.86
C GLN A 105 10.18 1.75 8.85
N GLY A 106 9.53 2.89 8.57
CA GLY A 106 8.08 2.97 8.55
C GLY A 106 7.47 2.15 7.43
N VAL A 107 8.07 2.14 6.23
CA VAL A 107 7.56 1.32 5.11
C VAL A 107 7.70 -0.18 5.37
N LEU A 108 8.76 -0.63 6.07
CA LEU A 108 8.88 -2.03 6.49
C LEU A 108 7.79 -2.41 7.50
N MET A 109 7.48 -1.53 8.45
CA MET A 109 6.33 -1.72 9.35
C MET A 109 5.01 -1.78 8.58
N ALA A 110 4.79 -0.88 7.63
CA ALA A 110 3.58 -0.87 6.80
C ALA A 110 3.44 -2.17 5.97
N ILE A 111 4.54 -2.70 5.42
CA ILE A 111 4.54 -3.98 4.70
C ILE A 111 4.16 -5.13 5.63
N THR A 112 4.76 -5.20 6.83
CA THR A 112 4.48 -6.29 7.77
C THR A 112 3.04 -6.25 8.30
N LEU A 113 2.55 -5.08 8.68
CA LEU A 113 1.17 -4.89 9.14
C LEU A 113 0.17 -5.16 8.02
N GLY A 114 0.45 -4.68 6.81
CA GLY A 114 -0.39 -4.93 5.64
C GLY A 114 -0.46 -6.41 5.27
N ALA A 115 0.66 -7.12 5.33
CA ALA A 115 0.71 -8.56 5.09
C ALA A 115 -0.08 -9.34 6.15
N LEU A 116 0.04 -8.97 7.43
CA LEU A 116 -0.73 -9.57 8.52
C LEU A 116 -2.23 -9.31 8.35
N ALA A 117 -2.62 -8.08 8.04
CA ALA A 117 -4.02 -7.73 7.80
C ALA A 117 -4.60 -8.52 6.60
N GLY A 118 -3.84 -8.64 5.51
CA GLY A 118 -4.21 -9.45 4.35
C GLY A 118 -4.38 -10.92 4.68
N LEU A 119 -3.47 -11.48 5.50
CA LEU A 119 -3.54 -12.86 5.96
C LEU A 119 -4.79 -13.11 6.83
N ILE A 120 -5.06 -12.23 7.79
CA ILE A 120 -6.24 -12.32 8.67
C ILE A 120 -7.51 -12.25 7.83
N HIS A 121 -7.58 -11.31 6.89
CA HIS A 121 -8.72 -11.18 5.97
C HIS A 121 -8.91 -12.45 5.14
N GLY A 122 -7.83 -12.98 4.56
CA GLY A 122 -7.86 -14.22 3.76
C GLY A 122 -8.36 -15.42 4.55
N ILE A 123 -7.84 -15.62 5.76
CA ILE A 123 -8.31 -16.68 6.67
C ILE A 123 -9.78 -16.49 7.01
N GLY A 124 -10.21 -15.26 7.33
CA GLY A 124 -11.60 -14.94 7.64
C GLY A 124 -12.56 -15.30 6.50
N VAL A 125 -12.19 -14.97 5.27
CA VAL A 125 -13.00 -15.31 4.09
C VAL A 125 -13.09 -16.82 3.86
N ILE A 126 -11.99 -17.56 4.04
CA ILE A 126 -11.97 -19.02 3.89
C ILE A 126 -12.84 -19.66 4.97
N ALA A 127 -12.70 -19.23 6.24
CA ALA A 127 -13.48 -19.72 7.36
C ALA A 127 -14.99 -19.46 7.14
N TYR A 128 -15.36 -18.26 6.71
CA TYR A 128 -16.74 -17.91 6.41
C TYR A 128 -17.35 -18.79 5.30
N LYS A 129 -16.60 -19.05 4.23
CA LYS A 129 -17.04 -19.93 3.13
C LYS A 129 -17.23 -21.37 3.59
N ASN A 130 -16.33 -21.88 4.44
CA ASN A 130 -16.44 -23.25 4.99
C ASN A 130 -17.66 -23.43 5.90
N ILE A 131 -18.01 -22.38 6.67
CA ILE A 131 -19.19 -22.42 7.56
C ILE A 131 -20.50 -22.41 6.76
N LYS A 132 -20.53 -21.66 5.65
CA LYS A 132 -21.76 -21.46 4.87
C LYS A 132 -22.11 -22.64 3.95
N LYS A 133 -21.29 -23.73 3.92
CA LYS A 133 -21.55 -24.98 3.18
C LYS A 133 -22.17 -24.79 1.78
N ASP A 134 -21.76 -23.76 1.08
CA ASP A 134 -22.20 -23.56 -0.30
C ASP A 134 -21.37 -24.45 -1.23
N SER A 135 -22.09 -25.40 -1.79
CA SER A 135 -21.71 -26.40 -2.78
C SER A 135 -20.67 -25.92 -3.79
N VAL A 136 -19.57 -26.69 -3.86
CA VAL A 136 -18.84 -26.99 -5.10
C VAL A 136 -18.98 -25.92 -6.20
N GLY A 137 -18.19 -24.88 -6.09
CA GLY A 137 -17.96 -23.95 -7.18
C GLY A 137 -16.46 -23.70 -7.28
N LYS A 138 -15.89 -24.03 -8.46
CA LYS A 138 -14.50 -23.83 -8.88
C LYS A 138 -13.80 -22.71 -8.10
N VAL A 139 -12.61 -23.01 -7.61
CA VAL A 139 -11.64 -22.02 -7.14
C VAL A 139 -11.25 -21.15 -8.34
N SER A 140 -12.14 -20.25 -8.73
CA SER A 140 -11.83 -19.16 -9.65
C SER A 140 -10.94 -18.20 -8.90
N HIS A 141 -9.81 -17.84 -9.47
CA HIS A 141 -8.82 -16.84 -9.05
C HIS A 141 -9.35 -15.89 -7.99
N PHE A 142 -9.11 -16.22 -6.71
CA PHE A 142 -9.53 -15.39 -5.60
C PHE A 142 -8.44 -14.35 -5.36
N SER A 143 -8.62 -13.18 -5.95
CA SER A 143 -7.78 -12.03 -5.64
C SER A 143 -8.22 -11.47 -4.28
N ILE A 144 -7.34 -11.55 -3.28
CA ILE A 144 -7.55 -10.90 -1.99
C ILE A 144 -7.11 -9.44 -2.16
N PRO A 145 -8.00 -8.44 -1.97
CA PRO A 145 -7.59 -7.06 -2.05
C PRO A 145 -6.62 -6.75 -0.89
N ALA A 146 -5.37 -6.44 -1.22
CA ALA A 146 -4.32 -6.16 -0.26
C ALA A 146 -4.26 -4.66 0.12
N GLY A 147 -4.80 -3.79 -0.72
CA GLY A 147 -4.77 -2.34 -0.55
C GLY A 147 -5.29 -1.83 0.80
N PRO A 148 -6.44 -2.29 1.31
CA PRO A 148 -6.92 -1.87 2.63
C PRO A 148 -5.98 -2.25 3.77
N GLY A 149 -5.36 -3.44 3.69
CA GLY A 149 -4.36 -3.87 4.66
C GLY A 149 -3.14 -2.95 4.67
N PHE A 150 -2.61 -2.62 3.51
CA PHE A 150 -1.50 -1.69 3.38
C PHE A 150 -1.87 -0.26 3.78
N ALA A 151 -3.07 0.21 3.46
CA ALA A 151 -3.54 1.53 3.87
C ALA A 151 -3.59 1.68 5.39
N VAL A 152 -4.06 0.65 6.11
CA VAL A 152 -4.04 0.61 7.58
C VAL A 152 -2.61 0.57 8.12
N GLY A 153 -1.69 -0.12 7.44
CA GLY A 153 -0.28 -0.17 7.85
C GLY A 153 0.48 1.15 7.60
N ILE A 154 -0.01 2.00 6.70
CA ILE A 154 0.57 3.31 6.36
C ILE A 154 0.07 4.41 7.31
N LEU A 155 -1.15 4.29 7.82
CA LEU A 155 -1.78 5.25 8.76
C LEU A 155 -1.31 5.04 10.19
#